data_21d77c188938c0bed24b3d720ce1cbe8
#
_entry.id   21d77c188938c0bed24b3d720ce1cbe8
#
_cell.length_a   1.000
_cell.length_b   1.000
_cell.length_c   1.000
_cell.angle_alpha   90.00
_cell.angle_beta   90.00
_cell.angle_gamma   90.00
#
_symmetry.space_group_name_H-M   'P 1'
#
loop_
_entity.id
_entity.type
_entity.pdbx_description
1 polymer ?
#
loop_
_entity_poly.entity_id
_entity_poly.type
_entity_poly.pdbx_seq_one_letter_code
_entity_poly.pdbx_strand_id
1 'polypeptide(L)'
;MTIGQQLKKTRLLFGLTQEEMSAGIVSESFYSRVERDKNAITINKLIAMLNANNISLNDFFKTFDNDGMPELKLQRQIYSAFNDRDLDQLHQIEKTLSSKNDVLYFKTKLIIATLEHRSIKMPDSIRKQLKTNLIDLDLKEQDFWDLAISVPLYQFSEFTPLMSYIIAHFSKLDLDNPQVVISLMNLLIGYLDRAYREKHLAEAKKTLNFANKIPNDFEIMFHKLIIKYYSALIDKNLEMSKGITDLLQICGYQRYIDMLPQANRGSK
;
A
#
# COMPACT_ATOMS: atom_id res chain seq x y z
N MET A 1 14.70 -22.41 -0.45
CA MET A 1 14.05 -23.32 -1.42
C MET A 1 14.52 -22.95 -2.82
N THR A 2 14.85 -23.93 -3.71
CA THR A 2 15.30 -23.67 -5.07
C THR A 2 14.12 -23.64 -6.06
N ILE A 3 14.34 -23.11 -7.28
CA ILE A 3 13.32 -23.16 -8.36
C ILE A 3 12.95 -24.61 -8.71
N GLY A 4 13.94 -25.53 -8.73
CA GLY A 4 13.69 -26.94 -9.00
C GLY A 4 12.81 -27.59 -7.93
N GLN A 5 13.08 -27.31 -6.65
CA GLN A 5 12.27 -27.81 -5.54
C GLN A 5 10.85 -27.25 -5.58
N GLN A 6 10.69 -25.97 -5.93
CA GLN A 6 9.37 -25.36 -6.08
C GLN A 6 8.59 -25.92 -7.27
N LEU A 7 9.25 -26.12 -8.40
CA LEU A 7 8.64 -26.78 -9.57
C LEU A 7 8.12 -28.17 -9.19
N LYS A 8 8.94 -28.97 -8.49
CA LYS A 8 8.53 -30.29 -8.01
C LYS A 8 7.33 -30.22 -7.07
N LYS A 9 7.35 -29.30 -6.10
CA LYS A 9 6.25 -29.09 -5.16
C LYS A 9 4.96 -28.69 -5.89
N THR A 10 5.05 -27.71 -6.79
CA THR A 10 3.92 -27.24 -7.59
C THR A 10 3.34 -28.36 -8.45
N ARG A 11 4.18 -29.08 -9.18
CA ARG A 11 3.75 -30.23 -9.99
C ARG A 11 2.98 -31.26 -9.17
N LEU A 12 3.49 -31.63 -8.00
CA LEU A 12 2.83 -32.61 -7.12
C LEU A 12 1.49 -32.07 -6.58
N LEU A 13 1.42 -30.77 -6.24
CA LEU A 13 0.17 -30.15 -5.80
C LEU A 13 -0.91 -30.16 -6.89
N PHE A 14 -0.52 -30.00 -8.14
CA PHE A 14 -1.43 -30.05 -9.29
C PHE A 14 -1.69 -31.48 -9.82
N GLY A 15 -1.05 -32.50 -9.20
CA GLY A 15 -1.20 -33.90 -9.62
C GLY A 15 -0.57 -34.24 -10.98
N LEU A 16 0.36 -33.40 -11.46
CA LEU A 16 0.95 -33.55 -12.79
C LEU A 16 2.15 -34.51 -12.78
N THR A 17 2.32 -35.23 -13.91
CA THR A 17 3.56 -35.96 -14.21
C THR A 17 4.68 -34.99 -14.62
N GLN A 18 5.92 -35.46 -14.71
CA GLN A 18 7.04 -34.62 -15.18
C GLN A 18 6.88 -34.24 -16.66
N GLU A 19 6.30 -35.13 -17.49
CA GLU A 19 6.01 -34.86 -18.86
C GLU A 19 4.92 -33.79 -19.02
N GLU A 20 3.79 -33.91 -18.31
CA GLU A 20 2.73 -32.89 -18.31
C GLU A 20 3.23 -31.54 -17.88
N MET A 21 3.98 -31.47 -16.77
CA MET A 21 4.53 -30.20 -16.27
C MET A 21 5.53 -29.57 -17.25
N SER A 22 6.29 -30.38 -17.99
CA SER A 22 7.21 -29.87 -19.02
C SER A 22 6.50 -29.25 -20.22
N ALA A 23 5.23 -29.66 -20.48
CA ALA A 23 4.34 -29.14 -21.52
C ALA A 23 4.99 -29.11 -22.93
N GLY A 24 5.93 -29.98 -23.22
CA GLY A 24 6.71 -29.95 -24.46
C GLY A 24 7.68 -28.82 -24.66
N ILE A 25 7.78 -27.89 -23.67
CA ILE A 25 8.67 -26.72 -23.70
C ILE A 25 10.10 -27.13 -23.46
N VAL A 26 10.28 -28.16 -22.63
CA VAL A 26 11.55 -28.83 -22.38
C VAL A 26 11.34 -30.35 -22.42
N SER A 27 12.41 -31.12 -22.62
CA SER A 27 12.28 -32.59 -22.51
C SER A 27 12.06 -32.99 -21.05
N GLU A 28 11.30 -34.05 -20.81
CA GLU A 28 11.06 -34.62 -19.49
C GLU A 28 12.38 -34.89 -18.74
N SER A 29 13.39 -35.42 -19.44
CA SER A 29 14.70 -35.68 -18.85
C SER A 29 15.43 -34.41 -18.41
N PHE A 30 15.26 -33.28 -19.12
CA PHE A 30 15.78 -31.99 -18.71
C PHE A 30 15.01 -31.48 -17.50
N TYR A 31 13.66 -31.53 -17.54
CA TYR A 31 12.81 -31.12 -16.43
C TYR A 31 13.12 -31.89 -15.15
N SER A 32 13.29 -33.23 -15.24
CA SER A 32 13.68 -34.07 -14.11
C SER A 32 15.03 -33.66 -13.49
N ARG A 33 15.98 -33.19 -14.31
CA ARG A 33 17.28 -32.66 -13.81
C ARG A 33 17.08 -31.30 -13.13
N VAL A 34 16.18 -30.44 -13.61
CA VAL A 34 15.83 -29.17 -12.98
C VAL A 34 15.22 -29.41 -11.60
N GLU A 35 14.25 -30.32 -11.46
CA GLU A 35 13.64 -30.66 -10.17
C GLU A 35 14.64 -31.16 -9.13
N ARG A 36 15.75 -31.76 -9.59
CA ARG A 36 16.86 -32.28 -8.74
C ARG A 36 17.99 -31.26 -8.55
N ASP A 37 17.80 -30.01 -8.97
CA ASP A 37 18.80 -28.95 -8.94
C ASP A 37 20.12 -29.28 -9.68
N LYS A 38 20.05 -30.21 -10.66
CA LYS A 38 21.19 -30.57 -11.49
C LYS A 38 21.34 -29.71 -12.74
N ASN A 39 20.27 -29.00 -13.14
CA ASN A 39 20.27 -28.07 -14.27
C ASN A 39 19.53 -26.80 -13.88
N ALA A 40 20.02 -25.66 -14.35
CA ALA A 40 19.28 -24.41 -14.28
C ALA A 40 18.27 -24.32 -15.42
N ILE A 41 17.10 -23.73 -15.16
CA ILE A 41 16.11 -23.39 -16.18
C ILE A 41 16.14 -21.88 -16.45
N THR A 42 16.00 -21.49 -17.72
CA THR A 42 15.88 -20.07 -18.06
C THR A 42 14.52 -19.52 -17.67
N ILE A 43 14.47 -18.25 -17.33
CA ILE A 43 13.21 -17.59 -16.92
C ILE A 43 12.11 -17.71 -17.99
N ASN A 44 12.46 -17.60 -19.26
CA ASN A 44 11.49 -17.70 -20.37
C ASN A 44 10.86 -19.10 -20.43
N LYS A 45 11.65 -20.18 -20.25
CA LYS A 45 11.12 -21.54 -20.23
C LYS A 45 10.28 -21.80 -18.99
N LEU A 46 10.68 -21.26 -17.84
CA LEU A 46 9.92 -21.35 -16.59
C LEU A 46 8.53 -20.70 -16.76
N ILE A 47 8.50 -19.46 -17.25
CA ILE A 47 7.24 -18.73 -17.48
C ILE A 47 6.36 -19.49 -18.48
N ALA A 48 6.93 -19.95 -19.58
CA ALA A 48 6.17 -20.70 -20.60
C ALA A 48 5.55 -21.98 -20.02
N MET A 49 6.30 -22.75 -19.21
CA MET A 49 5.79 -23.96 -18.56
C MET A 49 4.68 -23.67 -17.55
N LEU A 50 4.84 -22.65 -16.72
CA LEU A 50 3.81 -22.25 -15.74
C LEU A 50 2.53 -21.82 -16.45
N ASN A 51 2.64 -20.99 -17.50
CA ASN A 51 1.49 -20.53 -18.28
C ASN A 51 0.80 -21.70 -19.01
N ALA A 52 1.55 -22.64 -19.61
CA ALA A 52 0.99 -23.80 -20.28
C ALA A 52 0.18 -24.70 -19.34
N ASN A 53 0.53 -24.73 -18.07
CA ASN A 53 -0.19 -25.47 -17.03
C ASN A 53 -1.19 -24.60 -16.25
N ASN A 54 -1.49 -23.37 -16.68
CA ASN A 54 -2.36 -22.41 -16.00
C ASN A 54 -1.96 -22.15 -14.54
N ILE A 55 -0.66 -22.15 -14.26
CA ILE A 55 -0.13 -21.88 -12.93
C ILE A 55 0.23 -20.40 -12.85
N SER A 56 -0.33 -19.69 -11.86
CA SER A 56 -0.05 -18.28 -11.60
C SER A 56 1.42 -18.07 -11.28
N LEU A 57 2.08 -17.15 -11.99
CA LEU A 57 3.45 -16.72 -11.70
C LEU A 57 3.58 -16.17 -10.28
N ASN A 58 2.59 -15.36 -9.88
CA ASN A 58 2.57 -14.77 -8.54
C ASN A 58 2.55 -15.86 -7.46
N ASP A 59 1.68 -16.86 -7.60
CA ASP A 59 1.59 -17.95 -6.61
C ASP A 59 2.83 -18.82 -6.60
N PHE A 60 3.43 -19.05 -7.77
CA PHE A 60 4.69 -19.79 -7.86
C PHE A 60 5.82 -19.08 -7.14
N PHE A 61 5.98 -17.77 -7.34
CA PHE A 61 7.06 -16.99 -6.74
C PHE A 61 6.78 -16.56 -5.30
N LYS A 62 5.52 -16.54 -4.84
CA LYS A 62 5.14 -16.19 -3.48
C LYS A 62 5.86 -17.00 -2.39
N THR A 63 6.22 -18.25 -2.71
CA THR A 63 6.97 -19.09 -1.77
C THR A 63 8.43 -18.71 -1.60
N PHE A 64 9.01 -18.00 -2.58
CA PHE A 64 10.37 -17.47 -2.48
C PHE A 64 10.42 -16.15 -1.68
N ASP A 65 9.29 -15.46 -1.58
CA ASP A 65 9.16 -14.27 -0.76
C ASP A 65 9.36 -14.54 0.74
N ASN A 66 9.06 -15.76 1.20
CA ASN A 66 9.20 -16.12 2.61
C ASN A 66 10.65 -16.28 3.07
N ASP A 67 11.58 -16.60 2.16
CA ASP A 67 13.02 -16.72 2.43
C ASP A 67 13.82 -15.51 1.89
N GLY A 68 13.13 -14.59 1.18
CA GLY A 68 13.75 -13.50 0.46
C GLY A 68 13.85 -12.20 1.25
N MET A 69 14.90 -11.49 1.02
CA MET A 69 15.30 -10.15 1.44
C MET A 69 14.64 -9.65 2.74
N PRO A 70 15.39 -9.62 3.86
CA PRO A 70 14.91 -9.06 5.13
C PRO A 70 14.25 -7.68 4.98
N GLU A 71 14.70 -6.92 3.99
CA GLU A 71 14.21 -5.59 3.65
C GLU A 71 12.76 -5.59 3.14
N LEU A 72 12.38 -6.52 2.26
CA LEU A 72 10.99 -6.66 1.78
C LEU A 72 10.04 -7.10 2.90
N LYS A 73 10.51 -8.00 3.78
CA LYS A 73 9.74 -8.41 4.95
C LYS A 73 9.49 -7.21 5.87
N LEU A 74 10.50 -6.40 6.09
CA LEU A 74 10.43 -5.21 6.92
C LEU A 74 9.49 -4.15 6.30
N GLN A 75 9.58 -3.94 4.99
CA GLN A 75 8.65 -3.07 4.28
C GLN A 75 7.19 -3.53 4.46
N ARG A 76 6.90 -4.82 4.31
CA ARG A 76 5.54 -5.36 4.54
C ARG A 76 5.08 -5.13 5.98
N GLN A 77 5.96 -5.30 6.98
CA GLN A 77 5.62 -5.01 8.37
C GLN A 77 5.29 -3.54 8.58
N ILE A 78 6.04 -2.63 7.95
CA ILE A 78 5.77 -1.19 8.00
C ILE A 78 4.40 -0.87 7.36
N TYR A 79 4.09 -1.48 6.20
CA TYR A 79 2.79 -1.32 5.54
C TYR A 79 1.63 -1.81 6.41
N SER A 80 1.75 -3.01 6.98
CA SER A 80 0.74 -3.56 7.88
C SER A 80 0.53 -2.65 9.08
N ALA A 81 1.60 -2.27 9.76
CA ALA A 81 1.54 -1.40 10.94
C ALA A 81 0.92 -0.01 10.63
N PHE A 82 1.18 0.55 9.44
CA PHE A 82 0.53 1.77 8.99
C PHE A 82 -0.98 1.59 8.80
N ASN A 83 -1.39 0.52 8.12
CA ASN A 83 -2.81 0.24 7.89
C ASN A 83 -3.56 -0.04 9.20
N ASP A 84 -2.91 -0.75 10.13
CA ASP A 84 -3.45 -1.08 11.45
C ASP A 84 -3.35 0.09 12.45
N ARG A 85 -2.74 1.22 12.06
CA ARG A 85 -2.45 2.36 12.94
C ARG A 85 -1.64 1.94 14.19
N ASP A 86 -0.75 0.96 14.03
CA ASP A 86 0.07 0.42 15.12
C ASP A 86 1.36 1.23 15.31
N LEU A 87 1.26 2.32 16.05
CA LEU A 87 2.40 3.18 16.37
C LEU A 87 3.47 2.45 17.20
N ASP A 88 3.08 1.53 18.08
CA ASP A 88 4.01 0.79 18.91
C ASP A 88 4.90 -0.11 18.04
N GLN A 89 4.31 -0.82 17.08
CA GLN A 89 5.05 -1.62 16.11
C GLN A 89 5.96 -0.75 15.23
N LEU A 90 5.48 0.39 14.75
CA LEU A 90 6.28 1.32 13.95
C LEU A 90 7.49 1.86 14.73
N HIS A 91 7.32 2.23 16.00
CA HIS A 91 8.42 2.66 16.86
C HIS A 91 9.41 1.53 17.17
N GLN A 92 8.94 0.29 17.31
CA GLN A 92 9.84 -0.86 17.44
C GLN A 92 10.67 -1.06 16.18
N ILE A 93 10.04 -1.00 15.00
CA ILE A 93 10.74 -1.08 13.72
C ILE A 93 11.75 0.06 13.58
N GLU A 94 11.37 1.30 13.89
CA GLU A 94 12.28 2.45 13.84
C GLU A 94 13.55 2.23 14.67
N LYS A 95 13.41 1.64 15.87
CA LYS A 95 14.56 1.33 16.75
C LYS A 95 15.48 0.26 16.17
N THR A 96 14.96 -0.68 15.37
CA THR A 96 15.78 -1.73 14.73
C THR A 96 16.54 -1.24 13.52
N LEU A 97 16.08 -0.15 12.90
CA LEU A 97 16.71 0.47 11.74
C LEU A 97 17.93 1.29 12.21
N SER A 98 19.12 0.70 12.13
CA SER A 98 20.33 1.20 12.77
C SER A 98 21.05 2.33 12.03
N SER A 99 20.68 2.65 10.81
CA SER A 99 21.38 3.63 9.98
C SER A 99 20.60 4.94 9.85
N LYS A 100 21.11 5.99 10.50
CA LYS A 100 20.59 7.38 10.39
C LYS A 100 20.66 7.97 8.98
N ASN A 101 21.16 7.25 8.00
CA ASN A 101 21.24 7.63 6.58
C ASN A 101 20.43 6.71 5.66
N ASP A 102 19.64 5.80 6.20
CA ASP A 102 18.85 4.85 5.45
C ASP A 102 17.50 5.49 5.03
N VAL A 103 17.17 5.39 3.75
CA VAL A 103 15.89 5.86 3.20
C VAL A 103 14.72 5.18 3.90
N LEU A 104 14.83 3.89 4.23
CA LEU A 104 13.78 3.14 4.91
C LEU A 104 13.54 3.66 6.33
N TYR A 105 14.61 4.04 7.06
CA TYR A 105 14.51 4.70 8.36
C TYR A 105 13.71 5.99 8.28
N PHE A 106 14.01 6.86 7.30
CA PHE A 106 13.29 8.12 7.15
C PHE A 106 11.86 7.92 6.62
N LYS A 107 11.61 6.94 5.75
CA LYS A 107 10.25 6.55 5.36
C LYS A 107 9.43 6.09 6.59
N THR A 108 10.01 5.27 7.46
CA THR A 108 9.35 4.85 8.71
C THR A 108 9.03 6.04 9.61
N LYS A 109 9.98 6.97 9.78
CA LYS A 109 9.74 8.22 10.53
C LYS A 109 8.64 9.10 9.92
N LEU A 110 8.56 9.16 8.60
CA LEU A 110 7.48 9.88 7.92
C LEU A 110 6.12 9.24 8.19
N ILE A 111 6.05 7.92 8.15
CA ILE A 111 4.83 7.17 8.46
C ILE A 111 4.37 7.48 9.89
N ILE A 112 5.28 7.41 10.87
CA ILE A 112 4.99 7.77 12.26
C ILE A 112 4.52 9.23 12.35
N ALA A 113 5.23 10.16 11.72
CA ALA A 113 4.86 11.58 11.72
C ALA A 113 3.49 11.85 11.07
N THR A 114 3.15 11.09 10.02
CA THR A 114 1.82 11.14 9.38
C THR A 114 0.72 10.73 10.36
N LEU A 115 0.92 9.62 11.07
CA LEU A 115 -0.06 9.11 12.03
C LEU A 115 -0.17 9.98 13.28
N GLU A 116 0.94 10.58 13.73
CA GLU A 116 0.98 11.50 14.87
C GLU A 116 0.64 12.95 14.51
N HIS A 117 0.32 13.25 13.25
CA HIS A 117 0.01 14.60 12.75
C HIS A 117 1.09 15.64 13.10
N ARG A 118 2.36 15.25 13.08
CA ARG A 118 3.49 16.13 13.40
C ARG A 118 4.43 16.33 12.22
N SER A 119 5.13 17.46 12.23
CA SER A 119 6.21 17.71 11.29
C SER A 119 7.44 16.86 11.63
N ILE A 120 8.27 16.59 10.63
CA ILE A 120 9.51 15.83 10.77
C ILE A 120 10.72 16.68 10.40
N LYS A 121 11.78 16.57 11.18
CA LYS A 121 13.12 17.08 10.82
C LYS A 121 13.93 15.95 10.20
N MET A 122 14.47 16.20 9.03
CA MET A 122 15.34 15.25 8.32
C MET A 122 16.43 16.01 7.55
N PRO A 123 17.55 15.34 7.17
CA PRO A 123 18.57 15.92 6.32
C PRO A 123 18.01 16.36 4.97
N ASP A 124 18.46 17.50 4.45
CA ASP A 124 17.97 18.05 3.17
C ASP A 124 18.24 17.13 1.99
N SER A 125 19.33 16.36 2.02
CA SER A 125 19.64 15.34 1.00
C SER A 125 18.56 14.26 0.92
N ILE A 126 18.13 13.72 2.07
CA ILE A 126 17.07 12.72 2.17
C ILE A 126 15.71 13.33 1.76
N ARG A 127 15.42 14.55 2.26
CA ARG A 127 14.19 15.27 1.88
C ARG A 127 14.13 15.46 0.36
N LYS A 128 15.24 15.88 -0.26
CA LYS A 128 15.31 16.07 -1.71
C LYS A 128 15.12 14.75 -2.45
N GLN A 129 15.76 13.66 -2.01
CA GLN A 129 15.61 12.33 -2.60
C GLN A 129 14.16 11.87 -2.54
N LEU A 130 13.49 11.97 -1.38
CA LEU A 130 12.09 11.58 -1.22
C LEU A 130 11.13 12.43 -2.06
N LYS A 131 11.40 13.75 -2.21
CA LYS A 131 10.61 14.63 -3.08
C LYS A 131 10.87 14.38 -4.56
N THR A 132 12.11 14.06 -4.96
CA THR A 132 12.47 13.85 -6.38
C THR A 132 11.81 12.59 -6.95
N ASN A 133 11.68 11.55 -6.15
CA ASN A 133 10.99 10.32 -6.56
C ASN A 133 9.50 10.54 -6.90
N LEU A 134 8.96 11.72 -6.55
CA LEU A 134 7.56 12.09 -6.79
C LEU A 134 7.37 12.99 -8.02
N ILE A 135 8.45 13.41 -8.70
CA ILE A 135 8.37 14.32 -9.86
C ILE A 135 7.96 13.56 -11.13
N ASP A 136 8.42 12.33 -11.28
CA ASP A 136 8.11 11.45 -12.42
C ASP A 136 6.96 10.47 -12.06
N LEU A 137 5.80 11.02 -11.69
CA LEU A 137 4.63 10.21 -11.34
C LEU A 137 4.11 9.46 -12.58
N ASP A 138 4.31 8.16 -12.57
CA ASP A 138 3.72 7.23 -13.56
C ASP A 138 2.33 6.74 -13.09
N LEU A 139 1.84 7.31 -11.98
CA LEU A 139 0.55 7.02 -11.34
C LEU A 139 0.35 5.53 -11.02
N LYS A 140 1.42 4.86 -10.59
CA LYS A 140 1.42 3.48 -10.12
C LYS A 140 1.15 3.40 -8.61
N GLU A 141 0.91 2.19 -8.13
CA GLU A 141 0.70 1.89 -6.70
C GLU A 141 1.74 2.55 -5.80
N GLN A 142 3.02 2.37 -6.13
CA GLN A 142 4.12 2.88 -5.31
C GLN A 142 4.13 4.41 -5.22
N ASP A 143 3.73 5.10 -6.28
CA ASP A 143 3.68 6.56 -6.31
C ASP A 143 2.63 7.10 -5.34
N PHE A 144 1.44 6.50 -5.31
CA PHE A 144 0.38 6.89 -4.37
C PHE A 144 0.76 6.60 -2.93
N TRP A 145 1.43 5.46 -2.69
CA TRP A 145 1.92 5.12 -1.37
C TRP A 145 3.00 6.11 -0.91
N ASP A 146 4.02 6.35 -1.72
CA ASP A 146 5.10 7.29 -1.40
C ASP A 146 4.54 8.72 -1.19
N LEU A 147 3.51 9.12 -1.92
CA LEU A 147 2.79 10.37 -1.70
C LEU A 147 2.05 10.38 -0.37
N ALA A 148 1.31 9.32 -0.05
CA ALA A 148 0.53 9.24 1.19
C ALA A 148 1.41 9.39 2.43
N ILE A 149 2.58 8.77 2.45
CA ILE A 149 3.53 8.88 3.57
C ILE A 149 4.35 10.17 3.54
N SER A 150 4.43 10.86 2.39
CA SER A 150 5.22 12.09 2.22
C SER A 150 4.43 13.37 2.52
N VAL A 151 3.15 13.28 2.80
CA VAL A 151 2.29 14.44 3.14
C VAL A 151 2.93 15.38 4.17
N PRO A 152 3.60 14.90 5.27
CA PRO A 152 4.25 15.77 6.24
C PRO A 152 5.48 16.53 5.73
N LEU A 153 6.02 16.18 4.56
CA LEU A 153 7.18 16.87 3.96
C LEU A 153 6.83 18.17 3.27
N TYR A 154 5.57 18.34 2.90
CA TYR A 154 5.09 19.45 2.10
C TYR A 154 4.29 20.43 2.96
N GLN A 155 4.34 21.70 2.59
CA GLN A 155 3.31 22.62 3.03
C GLN A 155 2.01 22.31 2.29
N PHE A 156 0.86 22.66 2.86
CA PHE A 156 -0.42 22.36 2.22
C PHE A 156 -0.52 22.98 0.83
N SER A 157 -0.04 24.20 0.67
CA SER A 157 0.02 24.92 -0.62
C SER A 157 0.89 24.24 -1.68
N GLU A 158 1.94 23.52 -1.28
CA GLU A 158 2.81 22.76 -2.19
C GLU A 158 2.16 21.43 -2.61
N PHE A 159 1.35 20.83 -1.73
CA PHE A 159 0.72 19.52 -1.98
C PHE A 159 -0.56 19.62 -2.81
N THR A 160 -1.28 20.74 -2.71
CA THR A 160 -2.55 20.97 -3.42
C THR A 160 -2.43 20.87 -4.95
N PRO A 161 -1.42 21.45 -5.63
CA PRO A 161 -1.24 21.28 -7.07
C PRO A 161 -1.04 19.82 -7.49
N LEU A 162 -0.32 19.04 -6.67
CA LEU A 162 -0.06 17.63 -6.92
C LEU A 162 -1.35 16.81 -6.83
N MET A 163 -2.18 17.06 -5.81
CA MET A 163 -3.50 16.44 -5.70
C MET A 163 -4.40 16.81 -6.87
N SER A 164 -4.34 18.07 -7.34
CA SER A 164 -5.09 18.52 -8.52
C SER A 164 -4.65 17.80 -9.78
N TYR A 165 -3.33 17.55 -9.92
CA TYR A 165 -2.79 16.75 -11.03
C TYR A 165 -3.33 15.32 -11.01
N ILE A 166 -3.29 14.63 -9.85
CA ILE A 166 -3.80 13.26 -9.70
C ILE A 166 -5.29 13.19 -10.06
N ILE A 167 -6.08 14.13 -9.56
CA ILE A 167 -7.52 14.19 -9.84
C ILE A 167 -7.78 14.41 -11.35
N ALA A 168 -6.99 15.26 -12.01
CA ALA A 168 -7.13 15.53 -13.44
C ALA A 168 -6.75 14.33 -14.33
N HIS A 169 -5.86 13.47 -13.83
CA HIS A 169 -5.38 12.29 -14.57
C HIS A 169 -6.06 10.98 -14.13
N PHE A 170 -7.17 11.07 -13.41
CA PHE A 170 -7.90 9.90 -12.89
C PHE A 170 -8.24 8.86 -13.96
N SER A 171 -8.59 9.27 -15.18
CA SER A 171 -8.91 8.36 -16.28
C SER A 171 -7.73 7.52 -16.77
N LYS A 172 -6.51 7.82 -16.34
CA LYS A 172 -5.29 7.06 -16.66
C LYS A 172 -4.93 6.03 -15.60
N LEU A 173 -5.68 6.00 -14.47
CA LEU A 173 -5.40 5.06 -13.39
C LEU A 173 -5.84 3.65 -13.76
N ASP A 174 -5.02 2.68 -13.39
CA ASP A 174 -5.38 1.27 -13.45
C ASP A 174 -6.28 0.92 -12.25
N LEU A 175 -7.58 1.10 -12.43
CA LEU A 175 -8.58 0.82 -11.39
C LEU A 175 -8.90 -0.68 -11.26
N ASP A 176 -8.43 -1.51 -12.19
CA ASP A 176 -8.56 -2.96 -12.11
C ASP A 176 -7.50 -3.56 -11.17
N ASN A 177 -6.46 -2.78 -10.82
CA ASN A 177 -5.47 -3.16 -9.81
C ASN A 177 -5.90 -2.67 -8.42
N PRO A 178 -6.33 -3.58 -7.52
CA PRO A 178 -6.80 -3.22 -6.18
C PRO A 178 -5.77 -2.45 -5.35
N GLN A 179 -4.48 -2.77 -5.51
CA GLN A 179 -3.41 -2.13 -4.74
C GLN A 179 -3.23 -0.66 -5.14
N VAL A 180 -3.40 -0.33 -6.43
CA VAL A 180 -3.41 1.06 -6.91
C VAL A 180 -4.56 1.82 -6.26
N VAL A 181 -5.76 1.22 -6.25
CA VAL A 181 -6.95 1.85 -5.68
C VAL A 181 -6.83 2.04 -4.17
N ILE A 182 -6.34 1.03 -3.43
CA ILE A 182 -6.10 1.11 -1.99
C ILE A 182 -5.08 2.21 -1.66
N SER A 183 -3.97 2.27 -2.39
CA SER A 183 -2.92 3.28 -2.18
C SER A 183 -3.42 4.69 -2.49
N LEU A 184 -4.21 4.85 -3.56
CA LEU A 184 -4.89 6.10 -3.87
C LEU A 184 -5.87 6.51 -2.75
N MET A 185 -6.69 5.59 -2.24
CA MET A 185 -7.63 5.88 -1.16
C MET A 185 -6.92 6.28 0.13
N ASN A 186 -5.79 5.65 0.47
CA ASN A 186 -4.94 6.05 1.60
C ASN A 186 -4.41 7.48 1.41
N LEU A 187 -3.95 7.83 0.22
CA LEU A 187 -3.51 9.19 -0.11
C LEU A 187 -4.66 10.21 0.06
N LEU A 188 -5.84 9.89 -0.48
CA LEU A 188 -7.02 10.77 -0.38
C LEU A 188 -7.44 10.99 1.07
N ILE A 189 -7.43 9.94 1.90
CA ILE A 189 -7.75 10.04 3.32
C ILE A 189 -6.71 10.90 4.05
N GLY A 190 -5.41 10.69 3.79
CA GLY A 190 -4.34 11.49 4.41
C GLY A 190 -4.42 12.98 4.05
N TYR A 191 -4.69 13.29 2.76
CA TYR A 191 -4.89 14.66 2.32
C TYR A 191 -6.17 15.28 2.90
N LEU A 192 -7.25 14.52 2.95
CA LEU A 192 -8.54 14.95 3.50
C LEU A 192 -8.44 15.23 5.00
N ASP A 193 -7.76 14.37 5.75
CA ASP A 193 -7.50 14.57 7.18
C ASP A 193 -6.75 15.89 7.42
N ARG A 194 -5.69 16.10 6.66
CA ARG A 194 -4.91 17.33 6.75
C ARG A 194 -5.71 18.56 6.36
N ALA A 195 -6.44 18.50 5.23
CA ALA A 195 -7.28 19.59 4.78
C ALA A 195 -8.36 19.97 5.83
N TYR A 196 -8.94 18.96 6.48
CA TYR A 196 -9.92 19.18 7.56
C TYR A 196 -9.28 19.83 8.79
N ARG A 197 -8.15 19.31 9.28
CA ARG A 197 -7.44 19.83 10.46
C ARG A 197 -6.90 21.25 10.27
N GLU A 198 -6.36 21.55 9.08
CA GLU A 198 -5.85 22.87 8.72
C GLU A 198 -6.96 23.83 8.22
N LYS A 199 -8.23 23.39 8.26
CA LYS A 199 -9.43 24.19 7.89
C LYS A 199 -9.51 24.59 6.40
N HIS A 200 -8.86 23.83 5.52
CA HIS A 200 -8.95 23.99 4.06
C HIS A 200 -10.20 23.26 3.52
N LEU A 201 -11.39 23.72 3.94
CA LEU A 201 -12.65 23.01 3.66
C LEU A 201 -13.03 22.95 2.18
N ALA A 202 -12.59 23.89 1.37
CA ALA A 202 -12.86 23.88 -0.08
C ALA A 202 -12.14 22.70 -0.75
N GLU A 203 -10.86 22.49 -0.41
CA GLU A 203 -10.02 21.38 -0.87
C GLU A 203 -10.52 20.04 -0.33
N ALA A 204 -10.94 20.01 0.93
CA ALA A 204 -11.56 18.82 1.53
C ALA A 204 -12.84 18.41 0.76
N LYS A 205 -13.71 19.34 0.42
CA LYS A 205 -14.93 19.07 -0.38
C LYS A 205 -14.60 18.57 -1.80
N LYS A 206 -13.59 19.16 -2.46
CA LYS A 206 -13.13 18.68 -3.78
C LYS A 206 -12.64 17.24 -3.69
N THR A 207 -11.86 16.91 -2.65
CA THR A 207 -11.34 15.56 -2.41
C THR A 207 -12.46 14.57 -2.13
N LEU A 208 -13.46 14.94 -1.32
CA LEU A 208 -14.65 14.12 -1.07
C LEU A 208 -15.41 13.82 -2.37
N ASN A 209 -15.65 14.85 -3.18
CA ASN A 209 -16.35 14.70 -4.45
C ASN A 209 -15.60 13.77 -5.40
N PHE A 210 -14.27 13.83 -5.40
CA PHE A 210 -13.44 12.92 -6.18
C PHE A 210 -13.49 11.50 -5.64
N ALA A 211 -13.26 11.29 -4.34
CA ALA A 211 -13.29 9.99 -3.69
C ALA A 211 -14.63 9.25 -3.88
N ASN A 212 -15.74 9.99 -3.98
CA ASN A 212 -17.07 9.44 -4.26
C ASN A 212 -17.22 8.95 -5.73
N LYS A 213 -16.38 9.42 -6.67
CA LYS A 213 -16.40 8.95 -8.08
C LYS A 213 -15.65 7.64 -8.27
N ILE A 214 -14.76 7.27 -7.35
CA ILE A 214 -14.06 5.99 -7.39
C ILE A 214 -15.11 4.88 -7.24
N PRO A 215 -15.15 3.87 -8.12
CA PRO A 215 -16.10 2.77 -8.03
C PRO A 215 -16.09 2.09 -6.67
N ASN A 216 -17.22 1.54 -6.26
CA ASN A 216 -17.28 0.77 -5.04
C ASN A 216 -16.70 -0.61 -5.29
N ASP A 217 -15.77 -1.00 -4.43
CA ASP A 217 -15.17 -2.30 -4.38
C ASP A 217 -15.11 -2.79 -2.94
N PHE A 218 -15.16 -4.10 -2.74
CA PHE A 218 -15.09 -4.71 -1.42
C PHE A 218 -13.77 -4.35 -0.70
N GLU A 219 -12.66 -4.33 -1.44
CA GLU A 219 -11.33 -4.09 -0.89
C GLU A 219 -11.14 -2.65 -0.35
N ILE A 220 -11.94 -1.70 -0.84
CA ILE A 220 -11.91 -0.31 -0.38
C ILE A 220 -13.11 0.08 0.51
N MET A 221 -13.93 -0.88 0.93
CA MET A 221 -15.11 -0.61 1.77
C MET A 221 -14.75 0.17 3.04
N PHE A 222 -13.68 -0.22 3.73
CA PHE A 222 -13.19 0.48 4.91
C PHE A 222 -12.80 1.92 4.58
N HIS A 223 -12.08 2.15 3.49
CA HIS A 223 -11.69 3.49 3.06
C HIS A 223 -12.91 4.36 2.72
N LYS A 224 -13.91 3.79 2.05
CA LYS A 224 -15.18 4.49 1.77
C LYS A 224 -15.91 4.89 3.06
N LEU A 225 -15.88 4.04 4.09
CA LEU A 225 -16.45 4.35 5.39
C LEU A 225 -15.75 5.56 6.04
N ILE A 226 -14.41 5.60 5.98
CA ILE A 226 -13.62 6.73 6.49
C ILE A 226 -13.90 8.01 5.69
N ILE A 227 -14.01 7.93 4.36
CA ILE A 227 -14.42 9.08 3.53
C ILE A 227 -15.80 9.62 3.95
N LYS A 228 -16.76 8.73 4.26
CA LYS A 228 -18.08 9.11 4.77
C LYS A 228 -18.01 9.75 6.16
N TYR A 229 -17.09 9.32 7.01
CA TYR A 229 -16.83 9.99 8.28
C TYR A 229 -16.41 11.44 8.10
N TYR A 230 -15.44 11.72 7.22
CA TYR A 230 -15.02 13.10 6.92
C TYR A 230 -16.13 13.92 6.28
N SER A 231 -16.97 13.33 5.40
CA SER A 231 -18.16 14.01 4.87
C SER A 231 -19.08 14.43 6.00
N ALA A 232 -19.38 13.52 6.93
CA ALA A 232 -20.23 13.81 8.09
C ALA A 232 -19.66 14.93 8.99
N LEU A 233 -18.33 14.96 9.18
CA LEU A 233 -17.67 16.04 9.94
C LEU A 233 -17.82 17.40 9.25
N ILE A 234 -17.59 17.46 7.93
CA ILE A 234 -17.65 18.69 7.14
C ILE A 234 -19.10 19.22 7.07
N ASP A 235 -20.06 18.30 6.96
CA ASP A 235 -21.50 18.62 6.90
C ASP A 235 -22.11 18.79 8.30
N LYS A 236 -21.30 18.67 9.37
CA LYS A 236 -21.72 18.74 10.79
C LYS A 236 -22.81 17.74 11.15
N ASN A 237 -22.85 16.61 10.49
CA ASN A 237 -23.77 15.51 10.77
C ASN A 237 -23.22 14.64 11.90
N LEU A 238 -23.54 15.03 13.15
CA LEU A 238 -23.04 14.36 14.36
C LEU A 238 -23.57 12.92 14.50
N GLU A 239 -24.80 12.67 14.09
CA GLU A 239 -25.41 11.34 14.15
C GLU A 239 -24.67 10.37 13.25
N MET A 240 -24.42 10.74 12.00
CA MET A 240 -23.69 9.93 11.04
C MET A 240 -22.23 9.70 11.48
N SER A 241 -21.53 10.76 11.93
CA SER A 241 -20.15 10.63 12.39
C SER A 241 -20.03 9.70 13.59
N LYS A 242 -20.97 9.80 14.55
CA LYS A 242 -21.06 8.91 15.71
C LYS A 242 -21.36 7.47 15.29
N GLY A 243 -22.36 7.25 14.42
CA GLY A 243 -22.69 5.92 13.94
C GLY A 243 -21.51 5.21 13.28
N ILE A 244 -20.68 5.94 12.53
CA ILE A 244 -19.47 5.39 11.91
C ILE A 244 -18.44 5.01 12.99
N THR A 245 -18.19 5.86 14.00
CA THR A 245 -17.25 5.53 15.07
C THR A 245 -17.73 4.36 15.92
N ASP A 246 -19.03 4.29 16.23
CA ASP A 246 -19.63 3.16 16.96
C ASP A 246 -19.44 1.84 16.18
N LEU A 247 -19.67 1.85 14.86
CA LEU A 247 -19.44 0.70 14.00
C LEU A 247 -17.96 0.27 14.00
N LEU A 248 -17.03 1.22 13.83
CA LEU A 248 -15.61 0.95 13.89
C LEU A 248 -15.19 0.36 15.25
N GLN A 249 -15.77 0.85 16.35
CA GLN A 249 -15.49 0.35 17.68
C GLN A 249 -15.97 -1.09 17.85
N ILE A 250 -17.18 -1.41 17.41
CA ILE A 250 -17.74 -2.77 17.42
C ILE A 250 -16.85 -3.73 16.60
N CYS A 251 -16.29 -3.26 15.49
CA CYS A 251 -15.37 -4.02 14.64
C CYS A 251 -13.94 -4.09 15.18
N GLY A 252 -13.62 -3.47 16.34
CA GLY A 252 -12.28 -3.53 16.96
C GLY A 252 -11.26 -2.51 16.43
N TYR A 253 -11.68 -1.50 15.68
CA TYR A 253 -10.80 -0.47 15.10
C TYR A 253 -10.55 0.72 16.05
N GLN A 254 -10.39 0.48 17.36
CA GLN A 254 -10.21 1.54 18.35
C GLN A 254 -8.99 2.44 18.03
N ARG A 255 -7.85 1.84 17.66
CA ARG A 255 -6.62 2.60 17.29
C ARG A 255 -6.88 3.59 16.15
N TYR A 256 -7.70 3.21 15.19
CA TYR A 256 -8.06 4.09 14.07
C TYR A 256 -8.94 5.25 14.52
N ILE A 257 -9.94 4.97 15.39
CA ILE A 257 -10.83 5.99 15.95
C ILE A 257 -10.05 7.04 16.75
N ASP A 258 -9.06 6.61 17.53
CA ASP A 258 -8.24 7.51 18.36
C ASP A 258 -7.44 8.52 17.53
N MET A 259 -7.15 8.20 16.28
CA MET A 259 -6.43 9.07 15.35
C MET A 259 -7.36 9.97 14.49
N LEU A 260 -8.66 9.66 14.44
CA LEU A 260 -9.61 10.48 13.70
C LEU A 260 -9.85 11.84 14.38
N PRO A 261 -10.01 12.93 13.60
CA PRO A 261 -10.44 14.19 14.17
C PRO A 261 -11.83 14.02 14.80
N GLN A 262 -11.98 14.44 16.03
CA GLN A 262 -13.28 14.37 16.71
C GLN A 262 -14.22 15.44 16.15
N ALA A 263 -15.50 15.10 16.01
CA ALA A 263 -16.53 16.09 15.74
C ALA A 263 -16.50 17.14 16.85
N ASN A 264 -16.21 18.39 16.52
CA ASN A 264 -16.26 19.49 17.49
C ASN A 264 -17.65 19.50 18.11
N ARG A 265 -17.79 19.02 19.33
CA ARG A 265 -18.92 19.35 20.16
C ARG A 265 -18.81 20.85 20.33
N GLY A 266 -19.65 21.60 19.59
CA GLY A 266 -19.64 23.05 19.61
C GLY A 266 -19.45 23.53 21.05
N SER A 267 -18.36 24.28 21.28
CA SER A 267 -18.25 25.10 22.45
C SER A 267 -19.51 25.97 22.49
N LYS A 268 -20.36 25.66 23.50
CA LYS A 268 -21.48 26.53 23.85
C LYS A 268 -20.96 27.86 24.28
#